data_1f72329d3dd660114e9e35b8e4735a1c
#
_entry.id   1f72329d3dd660114e9e35b8e4735a1c
#
_cell.length_a   1.000
_cell.length_b   1.000
_cell.length_c   1.000
_cell.angle_alpha   90.00
_cell.angle_beta   90.00
_cell.angle_gamma   90.00
#
_symmetry.space_group_name_H-M   'P 1'
#
loop_
_entity.id
_entity.type
_entity.pdbx_description
1 polymer ?
#
loop_
_entity_poly.entity_id
_entity_poly.type
_entity_poly.pdbx_seq_one_letter_code
_entity_poly.pdbx_strand_id
1 'polypeptide(L)' 'MQEEYMKVTIKDIAKKAGVSVSTVSLVLNDRPCRVAQQTRDTIKDIAKQYNY' A
#
# COMPACT_ATOMS: atom_id res chain seq x y z
N MET A 1 -2.23 16.67 19.13
CA MET A 1 -2.12 16.44 18.72
C MET A 1 -1.68 15.80 17.96
N GLN A 2 -1.73 15.51 17.32
CA GLN A 2 -1.51 15.06 16.70
C GLN A 2 -0.74 14.41 16.07
N GLU A 3 -0.43 14.21 16.26
CA GLU A 3 0.46 13.61 15.84
C GLU A 3 0.29 12.46 15.00
N GLU A 4 -0.69 11.99 14.78
CA GLU A 4 -0.94 10.97 13.90
C GLU A 4 -0.67 11.27 12.51
N TYR A 5 -0.26 12.43 12.25
CA TYR A 5 0.12 12.78 10.91
C TYR A 5 1.25 11.92 10.39
N MET A 6 1.93 11.23 11.27
CA MET A 6 2.97 10.32 10.84
C MET A 6 2.48 8.92 10.61
N LYS A 7 1.22 8.68 10.89
CA LYS A 7 0.70 7.36 10.72
C LYS A 7 0.09 7.16 9.37
N VAL A 8 0.61 6.22 8.63
CA VAL A 8 0.08 5.85 7.33
C VAL A 8 -0.62 4.52 7.49
N THR A 9 -1.85 4.44 7.00
CA THR A 9 -2.60 3.20 7.06
C THR A 9 -2.63 2.55 5.69
N ILE A 10 -3.07 1.31 5.66
CA ILE A 10 -3.19 0.60 4.41
C ILE A 10 -4.16 1.32 3.46
N LYS A 11 -5.12 2.03 4.01
CA LYS A 11 -6.04 2.81 3.19
C LYS A 11 -5.31 3.92 2.45
N ASP A 12 -4.36 4.54 3.10
CA ASP A 12 -3.58 5.60 2.47
C ASP A 12 -2.76 5.06 1.31
N ILE A 13 -2.17 3.89 1.50
CA ILE A 13 -1.40 3.26 0.46
C ILE A 13 -2.29 2.91 -0.73
N ALA A 14 -3.47 2.36 -0.45
CA ALA A 14 -4.40 1.99 -1.50
C ALA A 14 -4.83 3.20 -2.31
N LYS A 15 -5.11 4.30 -1.63
CA LYS A 15 -5.51 5.52 -2.29
C LYS A 15 -4.40 6.06 -3.18
N LYS A 16 -3.19 6.05 -2.66
CA LYS A 16 -2.04 6.53 -3.40
C LYS A 16 -1.78 5.69 -4.63
N ALA A 17 -1.92 4.38 -4.50
CA ALA A 17 -1.66 3.45 -5.60
C ALA A 17 -2.85 3.31 -6.54
N GLY A 18 -4.01 3.80 -6.14
CA GLY A 18 -5.20 3.70 -7.00
C GLY A 18 -5.78 2.30 -7.03
N VAL A 19 -5.66 1.56 -5.94
CA VAL A 19 -6.18 0.19 -5.86
C VAL A 19 -6.99 0.03 -4.59
N SER A 20 -7.60 -1.13 -4.41
CA SER A 20 -8.39 -1.40 -3.23
C SER A 20 -7.49 -1.75 -2.05
N VAL A 21 -8.03 -1.59 -0.85
CA VAL A 21 -7.32 -1.97 0.36
C VAL A 21 -6.99 -3.46 0.33
N SER A 22 -7.91 -4.28 -0.15
CA SER A 22 -7.67 -5.71 -0.25
C SER A 22 -6.46 -6.03 -1.13
N THR A 23 -6.34 -5.30 -2.24
CA THR A 23 -5.22 -5.49 -3.14
C THR A 23 -3.90 -5.16 -2.44
N VAL A 24 -3.88 -4.05 -1.72
CA VAL A 24 -2.68 -3.65 -1.00
C VAL A 24 -2.29 -4.73 0.01
N SER A 25 -3.28 -5.23 0.74
CA SER A 25 -3.04 -6.26 1.74
C SER A 25 -2.42 -7.51 1.10
N LEU A 26 -2.96 -7.93 -0.02
CA LEU A 26 -2.44 -9.11 -0.70
C LEU A 26 -1.00 -8.89 -1.16
N VAL A 27 -0.74 -7.74 -1.74
CA VAL A 27 0.59 -7.43 -2.25
C VAL A 27 1.61 -7.37 -1.12
N LEU A 28 1.26 -6.71 -0.03
CA LEU A 28 2.20 -6.54 1.07
C LEU A 28 2.46 -7.83 1.83
N ASN A 29 1.56 -8.78 1.72
CA ASN A 29 1.72 -10.08 2.34
C ASN A 29 2.22 -11.14 1.36
N ASP A 30 2.66 -10.69 0.19
CA ASP A 30 3.16 -11.58 -0.86
C ASP A 30 2.16 -12.65 -1.27
N ARG A 31 0.88 -12.31 -1.22
CA ARG A 31 -0.16 -13.22 -1.63
C ARG A 31 -0.44 -13.01 -3.10
N PRO A 32 -0.92 -14.05 -3.79
CA PRO A 32 -1.27 -13.91 -5.19
C PRO A 32 -2.41 -12.94 -5.36
N CYS A 33 -2.31 -12.08 -6.35
CA CYS A 33 -3.42 -11.21 -6.70
C CYS A 33 -3.31 -10.88 -8.17
N ARG A 34 -4.38 -10.34 -8.72
CA ARG A 34 -4.49 -10.14 -10.14
C ARG A 34 -4.05 -8.77 -10.60
N VAL A 35 -2.98 -8.30 -10.08
CA VAL A 35 -2.47 -7.01 -10.52
C VAL A 35 -1.17 -7.23 -11.27
N ALA A 36 -0.85 -6.32 -12.15
CA ALA A 36 0.38 -6.39 -12.90
C ALA A 36 1.56 -6.25 -11.96
N GLN A 37 2.69 -6.78 -12.38
CA GLN A 37 3.91 -6.68 -11.58
C GLN A 37 4.25 -5.21 -11.28
N GLN A 38 4.02 -4.35 -12.26
CA GLN A 38 4.27 -2.94 -12.06
C GLN A 38 3.44 -2.36 -10.93
N THR A 39 2.18 -2.77 -10.84
CA THR A 39 1.32 -2.31 -9.76
C THR A 39 1.81 -2.83 -8.42
N ARG A 40 2.23 -4.08 -8.36
CA ARG A 40 2.78 -4.64 -7.15
C ARG A 40 4.01 -3.86 -6.70
N ASP A 41 4.87 -3.52 -7.65
CA ASP A 41 6.07 -2.76 -7.34
C ASP A 41 5.72 -1.37 -6.82
N THR A 42 4.71 -0.75 -7.43
CA THR A 42 4.25 0.57 -7.00
C THR A 42 3.76 0.54 -5.57
N ILE A 43 2.94 -0.46 -5.24
CA ILE A 43 2.41 -0.59 -3.89
C ILE A 43 3.53 -0.77 -2.87
N LYS A 44 4.48 -1.63 -3.18
CA LYS A 44 5.60 -1.89 -2.27
C LYS A 44 6.46 -0.65 -2.11
N ASP A 45 6.62 0.09 -3.18
CA ASP A 45 7.40 1.32 -3.16
C ASP A 45 6.75 2.37 -2.26
N ILE A 46 5.45 2.53 -2.41
CA ILE A 46 4.71 3.49 -1.58
C ILE A 46 4.79 3.08 -0.11
N ALA A 47 4.61 1.81 0.17
CA ALA A 47 4.69 1.32 1.54
C ALA A 47 6.07 1.60 2.13
N LYS A 48 7.09 1.42 1.34
CA LYS A 48 8.45 1.65 1.78
C LYS A 48 8.69 3.13 2.05
N GLN A 49 8.18 4.00 1.19
CA GLN A 49 8.32 5.44 1.36
C GLN A 49 7.73 5.92 2.68
N TYR A 50 6.63 5.29 3.07
CA TYR A 50 5.93 5.69 4.30
C TYR A 50 6.34 4.88 5.50
N ASN A 51 7.32 4.02 5.34
CA ASN A 51 7.75 3.19 6.45
C ASN A 51 6.62 2.29 6.96
N TYR A 52 5.78 1.88 6.09
CA TYR A 52 4.69 1.00 6.48
C TYR A 52 5.19 -0.41 6.54
#